data_044f7bc3c46f7dc2d4cb164f4bfdca8c
#
_entry.id   044f7bc3c46f7dc2d4cb164f4bfdca8c
#
_cell.length_a   1.000
_cell.length_b   1.000
_cell.length_c   1.000
_cell.angle_alpha   90.00
_cell.angle_beta   90.00
_cell.angle_gamma   90.00
#
_symmetry.space_group_name_H-M   'P 1'
#
loop_
_entity.id
_entity.type
_entity.pdbx_description
1 polymer ?
#
loop_
_entity_poly.entity_id
_entity_poly.type
_entity_poly.pdbx_seq_one_letter_code
_entity_poly.pdbx_strand_id
1 'polypeptide(L)'
;YEADAQLAYLARHKKVDVVVTEDSDLVAYKLPRVLLKLDRHSGAGQLFERERLEKVVHEKVNLDEFTDDEFLQLCILCGTDYLESPKGLGVKTAHKWMGRLKRGLPEGTLLAGRVIRHLRVHEKSITVPPSYEQDYERARITFAHQRVWNGSLKKVVPLSEPLPDGFADELDDLIGPPLTDAEARDWCTQGYEAPTPF
;
A
#
# COMPACT_ATOMS: atom_id res chain seq x y z
N TYR A 1 -2.64 14.02 -6.72
CA TYR A 1 -2.68 12.99 -5.69
C TYR A 1 -3.59 11.86 -6.14
N GLU A 2 -3.33 10.64 -5.66
CA GLU A 2 -4.11 9.48 -6.03
C GLU A 2 -5.37 9.32 -5.19
N ALA A 3 -6.42 8.76 -5.81
CA ALA A 3 -7.70 8.52 -5.15
C ALA A 3 -7.57 7.49 -4.01
N ASP A 4 -6.70 6.50 -4.15
CA ASP A 4 -6.54 5.39 -3.23
C ASP A 4 -6.10 5.81 -1.84
N ALA A 5 -5.10 6.68 -1.77
CA ALA A 5 -4.67 7.27 -0.49
C ALA A 5 -5.79 8.08 0.17
N GLN A 6 -6.57 8.83 -0.62
CA GLN A 6 -7.72 9.58 -0.11
C GLN A 6 -8.83 8.66 0.39
N LEU A 7 -9.15 7.59 -0.32
CA LEU A 7 -10.10 6.57 0.10
C LEU A 7 -9.63 5.87 1.38
N ALA A 8 -8.32 5.57 1.44
CA ALA A 8 -7.71 5.01 2.64
C ALA A 8 -7.84 5.96 3.84
N TYR A 9 -7.57 7.25 3.66
CA TYR A 9 -7.75 8.27 4.68
C TYR A 9 -9.20 8.32 5.19
N LEU A 10 -10.18 8.36 4.29
CA LEU A 10 -11.60 8.43 4.64
C LEU A 10 -12.06 7.19 5.43
N ALA A 11 -11.65 6.00 5.02
CA ALA A 11 -12.00 4.76 5.70
C ALA A 11 -11.35 4.65 7.09
N ARG A 12 -10.05 4.97 7.21
CA ARG A 12 -9.33 4.96 8.49
C ARG A 12 -9.92 5.95 9.50
N HIS A 13 -10.42 7.10 9.02
CA HIS A 13 -11.07 8.11 9.86
C HIS A 13 -12.58 7.90 10.02
N LYS A 14 -13.09 6.71 9.64
CA LYS A 14 -14.52 6.35 9.79
C LYS A 14 -15.47 7.35 9.10
N LYS A 15 -15.04 7.96 8.01
CA LYS A 15 -15.86 8.82 7.16
C LYS A 15 -16.68 8.01 6.15
N VAL A 16 -16.23 6.81 5.85
CA VAL A 16 -16.92 5.80 5.04
C VAL A 16 -16.78 4.44 5.71
N ASP A 17 -17.78 3.57 5.53
CA ASP A 17 -17.83 2.24 6.16
C ASP A 17 -17.19 1.17 5.27
N VAL A 18 -17.20 1.37 3.96
CA VAL A 18 -16.65 0.46 2.95
C VAL A 18 -16.15 1.26 1.76
N VAL A 19 -15.04 0.82 1.19
CA VAL A 19 -14.52 1.34 -0.08
C VAL A 19 -14.88 0.35 -1.17
N VAL A 20 -15.50 0.83 -2.26
CA VAL A 20 -15.85 0.03 -3.43
C VAL A 20 -14.86 0.33 -4.54
N THR A 21 -14.17 -0.68 -5.04
CA THR A 21 -13.11 -0.51 -6.05
C THR A 21 -12.93 -1.77 -6.89
N GLU A 22 -12.31 -1.62 -8.06
CA GLU A 22 -11.76 -2.74 -8.83
C GLU A 22 -10.25 -2.95 -8.53
N ASP A 23 -9.63 -1.98 -7.85
CA ASP A 23 -8.21 -2.01 -7.55
C ASP A 23 -7.90 -2.81 -6.28
N SER A 24 -7.05 -3.82 -6.43
CA SER A 24 -6.61 -4.67 -5.32
C SER A 24 -5.59 -4.00 -4.40
N ASP A 25 -4.91 -2.94 -4.85
CA ASP A 25 -3.90 -2.25 -4.04
C ASP A 25 -4.51 -1.56 -2.82
N LEU A 26 -5.82 -1.23 -2.86
CA LEU A 26 -6.54 -0.75 -1.69
C LEU A 26 -6.55 -1.73 -0.51
N VAL A 27 -6.36 -3.01 -0.75
CA VAL A 27 -6.18 -4.02 0.32
C VAL A 27 -4.87 -3.78 1.09
N ALA A 28 -3.80 -3.34 0.39
CA ALA A 28 -2.51 -3.02 1.01
C ALA A 28 -2.57 -1.80 1.93
N TYR A 29 -3.52 -0.88 1.71
CA TYR A 29 -3.74 0.29 2.57
C TYR A 29 -4.34 -0.02 3.95
N LYS A 30 -4.55 -1.30 4.29
CA LYS A 30 -5.04 -1.74 5.62
C LYS A 30 -6.45 -1.22 5.95
N LEU A 31 -7.32 -1.14 4.95
CA LEU A 31 -8.70 -0.68 5.13
C LEU A 31 -9.52 -1.70 5.90
N PRO A 32 -10.46 -1.26 6.74
CA PRO A 32 -11.35 -2.18 7.46
C PRO A 32 -12.15 -3.07 6.53
N ARG A 33 -12.72 -2.48 5.46
CA ARG A 33 -13.54 -3.17 4.47
C ARG A 33 -13.31 -2.61 3.07
N VAL A 34 -13.11 -3.53 2.12
CA VAL A 34 -13.01 -3.22 0.69
C VAL A 34 -13.94 -4.15 -0.07
N LEU A 35 -14.83 -3.61 -0.89
CA LEU A 35 -15.71 -4.38 -1.77
C LEU A 35 -15.13 -4.34 -3.18
N LEU A 36 -14.67 -5.49 -3.64
CA LEU A 36 -14.07 -5.68 -4.96
C LEU A 36 -15.06 -6.33 -5.93
N LYS A 37 -14.90 -6.06 -7.22
CA LYS A 37 -15.64 -6.72 -8.30
C LYS A 37 -17.16 -6.63 -8.11
N LEU A 38 -17.66 -5.46 -7.79
CA LEU A 38 -19.09 -5.23 -7.64
C LEU A 38 -19.80 -5.30 -8.99
N ASP A 39 -20.59 -6.35 -9.20
CA ASP A 39 -21.49 -6.45 -10.33
C ASP A 39 -22.73 -5.56 -10.11
N ARG A 40 -22.90 -4.55 -10.96
CA ARG A 40 -23.99 -3.57 -10.83
C ARG A 40 -25.38 -4.15 -11.09
N HIS A 41 -25.50 -5.28 -11.79
CA HIS A 41 -26.77 -5.90 -12.12
C HIS A 41 -27.25 -6.87 -11.03
N SER A 42 -26.35 -7.69 -10.52
CA SER A 42 -26.68 -8.67 -9.47
C SER A 42 -26.48 -8.13 -8.06
N GLY A 43 -25.70 -7.05 -7.89
CA GLY A 43 -25.28 -6.54 -6.59
C GLY A 43 -24.27 -7.45 -5.88
N ALA A 44 -23.76 -8.50 -6.55
CA ALA A 44 -22.75 -9.39 -6.00
C ALA A 44 -21.35 -8.74 -6.06
N GLY A 45 -20.48 -9.09 -5.11
CA GLY A 45 -19.11 -8.63 -5.07
C GLY A 45 -18.28 -9.45 -4.09
N GLN A 46 -16.99 -9.14 -4.00
CA GLN A 46 -16.07 -9.80 -3.08
C GLN A 46 -15.73 -8.83 -1.94
N LEU A 47 -16.25 -9.11 -0.75
CA LEU A 47 -15.98 -8.29 0.43
C LEU A 47 -14.69 -8.78 1.11
N PHE A 48 -13.68 -7.92 1.10
CA PHE A 48 -12.50 -8.06 1.95
C PHE A 48 -12.77 -7.38 3.30
N GLU A 49 -12.54 -8.13 4.39
CA GLU A 49 -12.62 -7.61 5.76
C GLU A 49 -11.26 -7.84 6.46
N ARG A 50 -10.61 -6.76 6.87
CA ARG A 50 -9.28 -6.80 7.51
C ARG A 50 -9.25 -7.70 8.76
N GLU A 51 -10.31 -7.67 9.56
CA GLU A 51 -10.45 -8.50 10.77
C GLU A 51 -10.46 -10.01 10.49
N ARG A 52 -10.76 -10.40 9.25
CA ARG A 52 -10.76 -11.81 8.82
C ARG A 52 -9.45 -12.26 8.20
N LEU A 53 -8.50 -11.35 8.00
CA LEU A 53 -7.23 -11.68 7.34
C LEU A 53 -6.45 -12.74 8.11
N GLU A 54 -6.46 -12.69 9.44
CA GLU A 54 -5.83 -13.68 10.33
C GLU A 54 -6.41 -15.09 10.14
N LYS A 55 -7.65 -15.20 9.63
CA LYS A 55 -8.32 -16.50 9.37
C LYS A 55 -8.07 -17.02 7.96
N VAL A 56 -7.36 -16.24 7.13
CA VAL A 56 -7.08 -16.65 5.75
C VAL A 56 -5.96 -17.67 5.74
N VAL A 57 -6.36 -18.90 5.51
CA VAL A 57 -5.45 -20.01 5.22
C VAL A 57 -5.80 -20.54 3.84
N HIS A 58 -4.94 -20.29 2.88
CA HIS A 58 -5.12 -20.79 1.52
C HIS A 58 -3.86 -21.51 1.06
N GLU A 59 -3.95 -22.79 0.82
CA GLU A 59 -2.85 -23.70 0.48
C GLU A 59 -1.71 -23.62 1.52
N LYS A 60 -0.59 -22.89 1.20
CA LYS A 60 0.60 -22.75 2.07
C LYS A 60 0.78 -21.32 2.58
N VAL A 61 -0.20 -20.44 2.36
CA VAL A 61 -0.21 -19.06 2.84
C VAL A 61 -1.11 -18.98 4.05
N ASN A 62 -0.54 -18.61 5.18
CA ASN A 62 -1.24 -18.36 6.43
C ASN A 62 -0.86 -16.98 6.94
N LEU A 63 -1.83 -16.09 7.13
CA LEU A 63 -1.61 -14.69 7.48
C LEU A 63 -1.89 -14.38 8.96
N ASP A 64 -2.17 -15.41 9.79
CA ASP A 64 -2.48 -15.24 11.21
C ASP A 64 -1.34 -14.63 12.03
N GLU A 65 -0.09 -14.89 11.62
CA GLU A 65 1.10 -14.36 12.29
C GLU A 65 1.61 -13.04 11.70
N PHE A 66 0.93 -12.47 10.69
CA PHE A 66 1.39 -11.25 10.02
C PHE A 66 0.75 -10.01 10.63
N THR A 67 1.60 -9.09 11.10
CA THR A 67 1.16 -7.75 11.47
C THR A 67 0.69 -6.97 10.23
N ASP A 68 0.01 -5.84 10.45
CA ASP A 68 -0.41 -4.96 9.37
C ASP A 68 0.75 -4.45 8.52
N ASP A 69 1.88 -4.17 9.14
CA ASP A 69 3.06 -3.72 8.43
C ASP A 69 3.70 -4.84 7.61
N GLU A 70 3.78 -6.03 8.17
CA GLU A 70 4.28 -7.21 7.45
C GLU A 70 3.37 -7.61 6.29
N PHE A 71 2.05 -7.42 6.44
CA PHE A 71 1.11 -7.65 5.35
C PHE A 71 1.31 -6.64 4.21
N LEU A 72 1.49 -5.33 4.51
CA LEU A 72 1.87 -4.34 3.51
C LEU A 72 3.18 -4.72 2.82
N GLN A 73 4.19 -5.13 3.58
CA GLN A 73 5.46 -5.58 3.03
C GLN A 73 5.29 -6.76 2.06
N LEU A 74 4.42 -7.71 2.39
CA LEU A 74 4.09 -8.83 1.52
C LEU A 74 3.40 -8.37 0.23
N CYS A 75 2.42 -7.46 0.33
CA CYS A 75 1.71 -6.91 -0.84
C CYS A 75 2.69 -6.25 -1.81
N ILE A 76 3.58 -5.38 -1.34
CA ILE A 76 4.57 -4.70 -2.19
C ILE A 76 5.52 -5.71 -2.86
N LEU A 77 5.99 -6.73 -2.14
CA LEU A 77 6.81 -7.79 -2.72
C LEU A 77 6.08 -8.59 -3.80
N CYS A 78 4.77 -8.74 -3.69
CA CYS A 78 3.95 -9.44 -4.67
C CYS A 78 3.62 -8.62 -5.92
N GLY A 79 3.94 -7.34 -5.92
CA GLY A 79 3.67 -6.39 -6.98
C GLY A 79 2.48 -5.50 -6.71
N THR A 80 2.65 -4.22 -6.97
CA THR A 80 1.66 -3.15 -6.85
C THR A 80 1.89 -2.14 -7.97
N ASP A 81 1.04 -1.15 -8.11
CA ASP A 81 1.20 -0.08 -9.10
C ASP A 81 2.51 0.71 -8.93
N TYR A 82 3.06 0.74 -7.71
CA TYR A 82 4.32 1.45 -7.43
C TYR A 82 5.57 0.60 -7.62
N LEU A 83 5.45 -0.74 -7.64
CA LEU A 83 6.59 -1.64 -7.80
C LEU A 83 6.16 -2.99 -8.35
N GLU A 84 6.68 -3.37 -9.50
CA GLU A 84 6.49 -4.72 -10.04
C GLU A 84 7.21 -5.78 -9.19
N SER A 85 6.59 -6.94 -9.02
CA SER A 85 7.23 -8.09 -8.36
C SER A 85 8.46 -8.58 -9.14
N PRO A 86 9.53 -9.01 -8.47
CA PRO A 86 10.66 -9.64 -9.15
C PRO A 86 10.20 -10.85 -9.97
N LYS A 87 10.73 -10.97 -11.19
CA LYS A 87 10.35 -12.07 -12.08
C LYS A 87 10.59 -13.42 -11.42
N GLY A 88 9.53 -14.20 -11.29
CA GLY A 88 9.55 -15.53 -10.66
C GLY A 88 9.17 -15.51 -9.16
N LEU A 89 8.96 -14.34 -8.55
CA LEU A 89 8.50 -14.24 -7.18
C LEU A 89 6.96 -14.24 -7.15
N GLY A 90 6.38 -15.28 -6.59
CA GLY A 90 4.94 -15.33 -6.32
C GLY A 90 4.64 -15.24 -4.82
N VAL A 91 3.37 -14.98 -4.47
CA VAL A 91 2.90 -14.78 -3.09
C VAL A 91 3.34 -15.91 -2.14
N LYS A 92 3.28 -17.16 -2.57
CA LYS A 92 3.69 -18.33 -1.73
C LYS A 92 5.18 -18.26 -1.36
N THR A 93 6.02 -17.84 -2.30
CA THR A 93 7.48 -17.74 -2.08
C THR A 93 7.80 -16.53 -1.20
N ALA A 94 7.19 -15.38 -1.47
CA ALA A 94 7.34 -14.18 -0.64
C ALA A 94 6.91 -14.46 0.81
N HIS A 95 5.71 -14.99 1.02
CA HIS A 95 5.18 -15.39 2.33
C HIS A 95 6.11 -16.39 3.06
N LYS A 96 6.53 -17.44 2.37
CA LYS A 96 7.47 -18.46 2.93
C LYS A 96 8.73 -17.83 3.48
N TRP A 97 9.35 -16.92 2.72
CA TRP A 97 10.60 -16.31 3.12
C TRP A 97 10.41 -15.24 4.19
N MET A 98 9.34 -14.45 4.14
CA MET A 98 9.00 -13.55 5.23
C MET A 98 8.79 -14.30 6.54
N GLY A 99 7.98 -15.34 6.57
CA GLY A 99 7.74 -16.14 7.77
C GLY A 99 8.98 -16.85 8.33
N ARG A 100 9.91 -17.26 7.46
CA ARG A 100 11.19 -17.86 7.90
C ARG A 100 12.17 -16.84 8.46
N LEU A 101 12.29 -15.68 7.79
CA LEU A 101 13.27 -14.65 8.15
C LEU A 101 12.78 -13.75 9.29
N LYS A 102 11.50 -13.80 9.63
CA LYS A 102 10.88 -13.12 10.78
C LYS A 102 11.33 -13.70 12.12
N ARG A 103 11.61 -15.00 12.17
CA ARG A 103 11.86 -15.71 13.45
C ARG A 103 13.00 -15.10 14.23
N GLY A 104 12.71 -14.76 15.50
CA GLY A 104 13.70 -14.17 16.42
C GLY A 104 13.99 -12.69 16.20
N LEU A 105 13.22 -12.01 15.36
CA LEU A 105 13.36 -10.57 15.18
C LEU A 105 12.35 -9.80 16.04
N PRO A 106 12.70 -8.55 16.42
CA PRO A 106 11.74 -7.65 17.04
C PRO A 106 10.56 -7.36 16.10
N GLU A 107 9.40 -7.13 16.70
CA GLU A 107 8.23 -6.64 15.95
C GLU A 107 8.55 -5.29 15.28
N GLY A 108 7.99 -5.05 14.11
CA GLY A 108 8.25 -3.84 13.32
C GLY A 108 9.54 -3.88 12.49
N THR A 109 10.28 -5.02 12.52
CA THR A 109 11.47 -5.15 11.67
C THR A 109 11.08 -5.14 10.17
N LEU A 110 11.82 -4.36 9.36
CA LEU A 110 11.65 -4.37 7.91
C LEU A 110 12.16 -5.70 7.32
N LEU A 111 11.23 -6.62 7.09
CA LEU A 111 11.53 -7.97 6.59
C LEU A 111 11.88 -7.99 5.11
N ALA A 112 11.23 -7.13 4.33
CA ALA A 112 11.37 -7.14 2.87
C ALA A 112 12.82 -7.01 2.41
N GLY A 113 13.61 -6.11 2.99
CA GLY A 113 15.02 -5.97 2.65
C GLY A 113 15.83 -7.26 2.90
N ARG A 114 15.49 -8.00 3.97
CA ARG A 114 16.10 -9.31 4.24
C ARG A 114 15.68 -10.36 3.21
N VAL A 115 14.39 -10.37 2.84
CA VAL A 115 13.87 -11.27 1.81
C VAL A 115 14.55 -10.96 0.47
N ILE A 116 14.62 -9.71 0.07
CA ILE A 116 15.27 -9.27 -1.17
C ILE A 116 16.72 -9.75 -1.25
N ARG A 117 17.51 -9.52 -0.20
CA ARG A 117 18.90 -9.98 -0.13
C ARG A 117 19.00 -11.50 -0.15
N HIS A 118 18.13 -12.21 0.57
CA HIS A 118 18.08 -13.67 0.55
C HIS A 118 17.75 -14.22 -0.84
N LEU A 119 16.78 -13.66 -1.53
CA LEU A 119 16.39 -14.08 -2.88
C LEU A 119 17.54 -13.92 -3.89
N ARG A 120 18.28 -12.81 -3.82
CA ARG A 120 19.45 -12.58 -4.70
C ARG A 120 20.51 -13.65 -4.57
N VAL A 121 20.72 -14.18 -3.37
CA VAL A 121 21.81 -15.12 -3.09
C VAL A 121 21.39 -16.58 -3.28
N HIS A 122 20.16 -16.92 -2.87
CA HIS A 122 19.76 -18.31 -2.70
C HIS A 122 18.71 -18.81 -3.70
N GLU A 123 17.96 -17.89 -4.35
CA GLU A 123 16.85 -18.28 -5.25
C GLU A 123 17.20 -17.95 -6.71
N LYS A 124 17.98 -18.81 -7.34
CA LYS A 124 18.48 -18.61 -8.73
C LYS A 124 17.37 -18.48 -9.79
N SER A 125 16.17 -18.95 -9.49
CA SER A 125 15.00 -18.85 -10.38
C SER A 125 14.31 -17.48 -10.32
N ILE A 126 14.69 -16.63 -9.36
CA ILE A 126 14.11 -15.31 -9.16
C ILE A 126 15.14 -14.25 -9.53
N THR A 127 14.76 -13.37 -10.47
CA THR A 127 15.62 -12.27 -10.89
C THR A 127 15.26 -11.01 -10.13
N VAL A 128 16.12 -10.60 -9.19
CA VAL A 128 15.94 -9.38 -8.39
C VAL A 128 16.85 -8.28 -8.93
N PRO A 129 16.29 -7.18 -9.48
CA PRO A 129 17.10 -6.06 -9.98
C PRO A 129 17.99 -5.44 -8.89
N PRO A 130 19.17 -4.88 -9.25
CA PRO A 130 20.06 -4.23 -8.27
C PRO A 130 19.39 -3.09 -7.49
N SER A 131 18.58 -2.27 -8.14
CA SER A 131 17.84 -1.15 -7.53
C SER A 131 16.65 -1.57 -6.68
N TYR A 132 16.18 -2.82 -6.79
CA TYR A 132 14.89 -3.26 -6.26
C TYR A 132 14.69 -2.96 -4.76
N GLU A 133 15.74 -3.01 -3.94
CA GLU A 133 15.65 -2.69 -2.51
C GLU A 133 15.33 -1.20 -2.27
N GLN A 134 15.91 -0.31 -3.07
CA GLN A 134 15.62 1.12 -3.02
C GLN A 134 14.23 1.43 -3.59
N ASP A 135 13.88 0.81 -4.72
CA ASP A 135 12.55 0.97 -5.33
C ASP A 135 11.44 0.44 -4.41
N TYR A 136 11.73 -0.62 -3.65
CA TYR A 136 10.84 -1.14 -2.62
C TYR A 136 10.58 -0.10 -1.50
N GLU A 137 11.64 0.56 -1.00
CA GLU A 137 11.49 1.61 0.02
C GLU A 137 10.68 2.80 -0.51
N ARG A 138 10.88 3.20 -1.76
CA ARG A 138 10.07 4.23 -2.42
C ARG A 138 8.59 3.85 -2.45
N ALA A 139 8.26 2.64 -2.90
CA ALA A 139 6.89 2.14 -2.90
C ALA A 139 6.27 2.13 -1.49
N ARG A 140 7.04 1.70 -0.48
CA ARG A 140 6.59 1.69 0.91
C ARG A 140 6.27 3.10 1.44
N ILE A 141 7.12 4.07 1.11
CA ILE A 141 6.92 5.48 1.46
C ILE A 141 5.66 6.01 0.79
N THR A 142 5.47 5.72 -0.48
CA THR A 142 4.27 6.12 -1.24
C THR A 142 3.01 5.59 -0.57
N PHE A 143 2.92 4.30 -0.25
CA PHE A 143 1.78 3.73 0.47
C PHE A 143 1.52 4.37 1.84
N ALA A 144 2.58 4.69 2.57
CA ALA A 144 2.45 5.16 3.95
C ALA A 144 2.15 6.65 4.07
N HIS A 145 2.66 7.46 3.13
CA HIS A 145 2.77 8.90 3.36
C HIS A 145 2.17 9.78 2.26
N GLN A 146 1.51 9.22 1.24
CA GLN A 146 0.85 10.04 0.21
C GLN A 146 0.02 11.17 0.84
N ARG A 147 0.03 12.34 0.19
CA ARG A 147 -0.73 13.50 0.66
C ARG A 147 -2.21 13.33 0.35
N VAL A 148 -3.03 13.65 1.34
CA VAL A 148 -4.49 13.53 1.31
C VAL A 148 -5.15 14.81 1.82
N TRP A 149 -6.39 15.05 1.40
CA TRP A 149 -7.18 16.15 1.90
C TRP A 149 -7.80 15.83 3.26
N ASN A 150 -7.50 16.65 4.25
CA ASN A 150 -8.19 16.64 5.55
C ASN A 150 -9.28 17.71 5.57
N GLY A 151 -10.53 17.27 5.35
CA GLY A 151 -11.68 18.19 5.30
C GLY A 151 -11.98 18.92 6.61
N SER A 152 -11.56 18.39 7.76
CA SER A 152 -11.74 19.04 9.07
C SER A 152 -10.73 20.17 9.27
N LEU A 153 -9.49 19.95 8.87
CA LEU A 153 -8.42 20.97 8.95
C LEU A 153 -8.41 21.89 7.72
N LYS A 154 -9.13 21.52 6.65
CA LYS A 154 -9.15 22.22 5.35
C LYS A 154 -7.75 22.42 4.76
N LYS A 155 -6.93 21.39 4.82
CA LYS A 155 -5.57 21.37 4.29
C LYS A 155 -5.14 19.98 3.84
N VAL A 156 -4.10 19.92 3.04
CA VAL A 156 -3.43 18.68 2.66
C VAL A 156 -2.49 18.25 3.78
N VAL A 157 -2.54 16.97 4.12
CA VAL A 157 -1.69 16.33 5.14
C VAL A 157 -1.14 15.01 4.61
N PRO A 158 -0.03 14.49 5.11
CA PRO A 158 0.38 13.12 4.79
C PRO A 158 -0.61 12.12 5.39
N LEU A 159 -0.77 10.97 4.74
CA LEU A 159 -1.65 9.87 5.20
C LEU A 159 -1.21 9.32 6.55
N SER A 160 0.10 9.30 6.82
CA SER A 160 0.69 8.92 8.11
C SER A 160 1.88 9.81 8.44
N GLU A 161 2.11 10.04 9.73
CA GLU A 161 3.27 10.76 10.28
C GLU A 161 4.02 9.84 11.28
N PRO A 162 5.33 10.11 11.55
CA PRO A 162 6.17 11.14 10.95
C PRO A 162 6.57 10.78 9.52
N LEU A 163 6.99 11.80 8.72
CA LEU A 163 7.58 11.57 7.42
C LEU A 163 8.96 10.88 7.57
N PRO A 164 9.35 10.04 6.60
CA PRO A 164 10.60 9.30 6.69
C PRO A 164 11.83 10.22 6.50
N ASP A 165 12.88 9.98 7.27
CA ASP A 165 14.18 10.59 7.04
C ASP A 165 14.86 10.01 5.80
N GLY A 166 15.74 10.79 5.17
CA GLY A 166 16.62 10.31 4.08
C GLY A 166 16.04 10.34 2.67
N PHE A 167 14.82 10.87 2.47
CA PHE A 167 14.16 11.00 1.17
C PHE A 167 13.78 12.46 0.83
N ALA A 168 14.38 13.44 1.51
CA ALA A 168 13.97 14.84 1.40
C ALA A 168 13.96 15.37 -0.05
N ASP A 169 14.94 14.98 -0.87
CA ASP A 169 15.11 15.48 -2.24
C ASP A 169 14.09 14.87 -3.23
N GLU A 170 13.54 13.70 -2.95
CA GLU A 170 12.58 12.99 -3.82
C GLU A 170 11.20 12.79 -3.15
N LEU A 171 11.00 13.31 -1.94
CA LEU A 171 9.79 13.05 -1.17
C LEU A 171 8.53 13.55 -1.88
N ASP A 172 8.58 14.75 -2.46
CA ASP A 172 7.44 15.33 -3.17
C ASP A 172 7.07 14.55 -4.44
N ASP A 173 8.03 13.92 -5.09
CA ASP A 173 7.77 13.04 -6.23
C ASP A 173 7.09 11.74 -5.79
N LEU A 174 7.43 11.22 -4.60
CA LEU A 174 6.89 9.97 -4.07
C LEU A 174 5.48 10.12 -3.48
N ILE A 175 5.23 11.22 -2.76
CA ILE A 175 3.97 11.39 -2.01
C ILE A 175 3.06 12.50 -2.56
N GLY A 176 3.46 13.14 -3.63
CA GLY A 176 2.83 14.31 -4.25
C GLY A 176 3.39 15.63 -3.71
N PRO A 177 3.45 16.69 -4.53
CA PRO A 177 3.96 17.99 -4.13
C PRO A 177 3.08 18.64 -3.05
N PRO A 178 3.63 19.49 -2.17
CA PRO A 178 2.82 20.25 -1.22
C PRO A 178 1.94 21.25 -1.96
N LEU A 179 0.69 21.36 -1.52
CA LEU A 179 -0.22 22.43 -1.94
C LEU A 179 -0.33 23.45 -0.82
N THR A 180 -0.46 24.72 -1.17
CA THR A 180 -0.86 25.73 -0.21
C THR A 180 -2.28 25.49 0.26
N ASP A 181 -2.65 25.96 1.44
CA ASP A 181 -4.01 25.80 1.98
C ASP A 181 -5.07 26.43 1.06
N ALA A 182 -4.73 27.47 0.29
CA ALA A 182 -5.62 28.11 -0.66
C ALA A 182 -5.87 27.19 -1.88
N GLU A 183 -4.81 26.72 -2.53
CA GLU A 183 -4.90 25.79 -3.66
C GLU A 183 -5.66 24.52 -3.29
N ALA A 184 -5.34 23.92 -2.14
CA ALA A 184 -6.00 22.73 -1.66
C ALA A 184 -7.51 22.93 -1.44
N ARG A 185 -7.92 24.08 -0.89
CA ARG A 185 -9.34 24.42 -0.72
C ARG A 185 -10.03 24.62 -2.04
N ASP A 186 -9.44 25.35 -2.96
CA ASP A 186 -10.02 25.60 -4.28
C ASP A 186 -10.26 24.29 -5.01
N TRP A 187 -9.29 23.38 -5.03
CA TRP A 187 -9.43 22.06 -5.63
C TRP A 187 -10.56 21.22 -5.02
N CYS A 188 -10.70 21.26 -3.70
CA CYS A 188 -11.64 20.40 -2.99
C CYS A 188 -13.05 21.00 -2.87
N THR A 189 -13.23 22.31 -3.06
CA THR A 189 -14.51 22.99 -2.85
C THR A 189 -15.17 23.50 -4.13
N GLN A 190 -14.39 23.80 -5.18
CA GLN A 190 -14.91 24.35 -6.43
C GLN A 190 -15.15 23.30 -7.53
N GLY A 191 -14.75 22.04 -7.29
CA GLY A 191 -14.80 20.98 -8.29
C GLY A 191 -13.78 21.26 -9.40
N TYR A 192 -12.62 20.64 -9.33
CA TYR A 192 -11.62 20.73 -10.38
C TYR A 192 -12.12 20.00 -11.63
N GLU A 193 -12.38 20.74 -12.71
CA GLU A 193 -12.44 20.14 -14.04
C GLU A 193 -11.01 19.74 -14.42
N ALA A 194 -10.74 18.44 -14.36
CA ALA A 194 -9.46 17.93 -14.83
C ALA A 194 -9.20 18.42 -16.25
N PRO A 195 -8.01 18.94 -16.59
CA PRO A 195 -7.68 19.25 -17.97
C PRO A 195 -7.91 18.00 -18.80
N THR A 196 -8.71 18.12 -19.86
CA THR A 196 -8.92 17.03 -20.82
C THR A 196 -7.55 16.51 -21.27
N PRO A 197 -7.28 15.22 -21.15
CA PRO A 197 -6.03 14.68 -21.66
C PRO A 197 -5.96 14.91 -23.16
N PHE A 198 -4.85 15.45 -23.62
CA PHE A 198 -4.55 15.68 -25.03
C PHE A 198 -4.39 14.36 -25.79
#